data_aaf3b5847f8d0d647b21fc5a3f0f4dee
#
_entry.id   aaf3b5847f8d0d647b21fc5a3f0f4dee
#
_cell.length_a   1.000
_cell.length_b   1.000
_cell.length_c   1.000
_cell.angle_alpha   90.00
_cell.angle_beta   90.00
_cell.angle_gamma   90.00
#
_symmetry.space_group_name_H-M   'P 1'
#
loop_
_entity.id
_entity.type
_entity.pdbx_description
1 polymer ?
#
loop_
_entity_poly.entity_id
_entity_poly.type
_entity_poly.pdbx_seq_one_letter_code
_entity_poly.pdbx_strand_id
1 'polypeptide(L)'
;MTENRTITEVVAALIWENDRFLICQRPAHKARGLLWEFVGGKVDPGESKQQALIRECREELAVEVSVGDVFMEVLHEYPDLLVRLTLFNSAIVSGELQMLEHNDIRWIKVEQIPDFAFCPADVDILKKLMEGKK
;
A
#
# COMPACT_ATOMS: atom_id res chain seq x y z
N MET A 1 12.33 -9.10 -29.75
CA MET A 1 12.89 -9.74 -28.56
C MET A 1 12.25 -9.16 -27.31
N THR A 2 11.85 -10.04 -26.43
CA THR A 2 11.22 -9.60 -25.17
C THR A 2 12.30 -9.30 -24.14
N GLU A 3 12.22 -8.15 -23.52
CA GLU A 3 13.11 -7.83 -22.43
C GLU A 3 12.71 -8.60 -21.18
N ASN A 4 13.70 -9.14 -20.51
CA ASN A 4 13.48 -9.77 -19.21
C ASN A 4 13.63 -8.71 -18.14
N ARG A 5 12.50 -8.21 -17.65
CA ARG A 5 12.51 -7.21 -16.59
C ARG A 5 12.44 -7.90 -15.24
N THR A 6 13.33 -7.49 -14.36
CA THR A 6 13.28 -7.96 -12.98
C THR A 6 12.04 -7.44 -12.31
N ILE A 7 11.28 -8.35 -11.67
CA ILE A 7 10.10 -7.96 -10.92
C ILE A 7 10.53 -7.42 -9.56
N THR A 8 10.06 -6.23 -9.23
CA THR A 8 10.25 -5.65 -7.91
C THR A 8 9.09 -6.09 -7.03
N GLU A 9 9.40 -6.82 -5.96
CA GLU A 9 8.38 -7.27 -5.00
C GLU A 9 8.09 -6.15 -4.02
N VAL A 10 6.81 -5.77 -3.94
CA VAL A 10 6.34 -4.70 -3.07
C VAL A 10 5.18 -5.23 -2.25
N VAL A 11 5.14 -4.87 -0.98
CA VAL A 11 4.04 -5.23 -0.09
C VAL A 11 3.36 -3.99 0.41
N ALA A 12 2.07 -4.10 0.70
CA ALA A 12 1.31 -2.99 1.25
C ALA A 12 0.24 -3.51 2.19
N ALA A 13 -0.21 -2.63 3.08
CA ALA A 13 -1.19 -2.97 4.10
C ALA A 13 -2.52 -2.26 3.84
N LEU A 14 -3.59 -3.03 3.78
CA LEU A 14 -4.94 -2.51 3.82
C LEU A 14 -5.36 -2.54 5.29
N ILE A 15 -5.20 -1.40 5.94
CA ILE A 15 -5.44 -1.30 7.38
C ILE A 15 -6.85 -0.76 7.60
N TRP A 16 -7.69 -1.59 8.23
CA TRP A 16 -9.06 -1.23 8.55
C TRP A 16 -9.20 -0.78 9.98
N GLU A 17 -10.04 0.22 10.18
CA GLU A 17 -10.51 0.61 11.51
C GLU A 17 -11.99 0.95 11.37
N ASN A 18 -12.84 0.05 11.85
CA ASN A 18 -14.29 0.12 11.62
C ASN A 18 -14.58 0.07 10.12
N ASP A 19 -15.28 1.04 9.57
CA ASP A 19 -15.63 1.08 8.14
C ASP A 19 -14.67 1.93 7.30
N ARG A 20 -13.53 2.30 7.87
CA ARG A 20 -12.54 3.14 7.19
C ARG A 20 -11.23 2.41 7.02
N PHE A 21 -10.49 2.79 5.98
CA PHE A 21 -9.16 2.26 5.75
C PHE A 21 -8.16 3.39 5.55
N LEU A 22 -6.90 3.08 5.81
CA LEU A 22 -5.82 4.07 5.81
C LEU A 22 -5.23 4.22 4.42
N ILE A 23 -5.09 5.47 3.95
CA ILE A 23 -4.36 5.79 2.73
C ILE A 23 -3.29 6.81 3.06
N CYS A 24 -2.22 6.80 2.26
CA CYS A 24 -1.04 7.62 2.47
C CYS A 24 -0.70 8.36 1.18
N GLN A 25 -0.33 9.63 1.29
CA GLN A 25 0.04 10.44 0.13
C GLN A 25 1.55 10.48 -0.01
N ARG A 26 2.04 10.13 -1.19
CA ARG A 26 3.48 10.12 -1.47
C ARG A 26 4.05 11.52 -1.42
N PRO A 27 5.29 11.70 -0.91
CA PRO A 27 5.94 13.01 -0.92
C PRO A 27 6.11 13.53 -2.34
N ALA A 28 6.08 14.85 -2.50
CA ALA A 28 6.15 15.49 -3.82
C ALA A 28 7.43 15.16 -4.58
N HIS A 29 8.54 14.90 -3.88
CA HIS A 29 9.84 14.67 -4.51
C HIS A 29 10.03 13.25 -5.03
N LYS A 30 9.17 12.32 -4.68
CA LYS A 30 9.27 10.93 -5.14
C LYS A 30 8.56 10.74 -6.47
N ALA A 31 8.94 9.65 -7.19
CA ALA A 31 8.19 9.23 -8.36
C ALA A 31 6.72 9.06 -7.96
N ARG A 32 5.82 9.48 -8.84
CA ARG A 32 4.38 9.46 -8.56
C ARG A 32 4.01 10.28 -7.32
N GLY A 33 4.74 11.39 -7.14
CA GLY A 33 4.56 12.27 -5.98
C GLY A 33 3.15 12.82 -5.88
N LEU A 34 2.69 12.99 -4.64
CA LEU A 34 1.38 13.49 -4.27
C LEU A 34 0.21 12.59 -4.66
N LEU A 35 0.46 11.43 -5.26
CA LEU A 35 -0.58 10.41 -5.43
C LEU A 35 -0.75 9.63 -4.14
N TRP A 36 -1.94 9.09 -3.95
CA TRP A 36 -2.27 8.31 -2.76
C TRP A 36 -1.98 6.83 -2.99
N GLU A 37 -1.68 6.12 -1.92
CA GLU A 37 -1.32 4.71 -1.95
C GLU A 37 -1.61 4.09 -0.59
N PHE A 38 -1.41 2.77 -0.50
CA PHE A 38 -1.41 2.07 0.79
C PHE A 38 0.01 2.06 1.34
N VAL A 39 0.14 2.05 2.67
CA VAL A 39 1.45 2.01 3.30
C VAL A 39 2.17 0.71 2.94
N GLY A 40 3.47 0.79 2.68
CA GLY A 40 4.26 -0.39 2.35
C GLY A 40 5.55 -0.03 1.66
N GLY A 41 6.17 -1.00 1.04
CA GLY A 41 7.43 -0.80 0.34
C GLY A 41 8.01 -2.08 -0.19
N LYS A 42 9.28 -2.01 -0.59
CA LYS A 42 9.98 -3.14 -1.20
C LYS A 42 10.32 -4.20 -0.17
N VAL A 43 10.28 -5.46 -0.61
CA VAL A 43 10.77 -6.58 0.19
C VAL A 43 12.27 -6.63 0.05
N ASP A 44 12.98 -6.62 1.18
CA ASP A 44 14.45 -6.72 1.18
C ASP A 44 14.88 -8.18 1.03
N PRO A 45 16.10 -8.41 0.51
CA PRO A 45 16.61 -9.79 0.41
C PRO A 45 16.57 -10.50 1.77
N GLY A 46 16.07 -11.71 1.77
CA GLY A 46 15.99 -12.52 2.98
C GLY A 46 14.76 -12.27 3.84
N GLU A 47 13.94 -11.28 3.51
CA GLU A 47 12.69 -11.04 4.23
C GLU A 47 11.54 -11.83 3.60
N SER A 48 10.61 -12.28 4.43
CA SER A 48 9.30 -12.68 3.92
C SER A 48 8.49 -11.42 3.60
N LYS A 49 7.41 -11.57 2.84
CA LYS A 49 6.51 -10.46 2.55
C LYS A 49 5.91 -9.89 3.84
N GLN A 50 5.53 -10.75 4.78
CA GLN A 50 4.96 -10.33 6.06
C GLN A 50 5.98 -9.54 6.89
N GLN A 51 7.22 -10.02 6.94
CA GLN A 51 8.29 -9.32 7.67
C GLN A 51 8.55 -7.94 7.07
N ALA A 52 8.59 -7.86 5.74
CA ALA A 52 8.78 -6.59 5.04
C ALA A 52 7.68 -5.61 5.39
N LEU A 53 6.43 -6.08 5.39
CA LEU A 53 5.30 -5.19 5.68
C LEU A 53 5.33 -4.68 7.11
N ILE A 54 5.64 -5.55 8.07
CA ILE A 54 5.75 -5.15 9.48
C ILE A 54 6.84 -4.08 9.62
N ARG A 55 7.97 -4.30 8.97
CA ARG A 55 9.09 -3.34 9.00
C ARG A 55 8.69 -2.00 8.37
N GLU A 56 8.05 -2.02 7.20
CA GLU A 56 7.66 -0.79 6.51
C GLU A 56 6.65 0.01 7.33
N CYS A 57 5.68 -0.64 7.93
CA CYS A 57 4.69 0.05 8.76
C CYS A 57 5.36 0.68 9.98
N ARG A 58 6.34 0.00 10.56
CA ARG A 58 7.09 0.54 11.69
C ARG A 58 7.91 1.77 11.25
N GLU A 59 8.58 1.68 10.11
CA GLU A 59 9.43 2.76 9.61
C GLU A 59 8.63 3.98 9.17
N GLU A 60 7.49 3.77 8.55
CA GLU A 60 6.73 4.86 7.93
C GLU A 60 5.66 5.44 8.83
N LEU A 61 5.10 4.65 9.73
CA LEU A 61 3.96 5.08 10.56
C LEU A 61 4.17 4.90 12.05
N ALA A 62 5.28 4.29 12.47
CA ALA A 62 5.60 4.03 13.88
C ALA A 62 4.57 3.14 14.57
N VAL A 63 3.96 2.21 13.83
CA VAL A 63 2.98 1.28 14.39
C VAL A 63 3.39 -0.16 14.16
N GLU A 64 2.92 -1.06 15.04
CA GLU A 64 3.02 -2.50 14.85
C GLU A 64 1.72 -3.00 14.27
N VAL A 65 1.81 -3.80 13.22
CA VAL A 65 0.62 -4.34 12.56
C VAL A 65 0.61 -5.86 12.64
N SER A 66 -0.59 -6.42 12.69
CA SER A 66 -0.78 -7.84 12.42
C SER A 66 -1.10 -7.98 10.93
N VAL A 67 -0.45 -8.92 10.26
CA VAL A 67 -0.62 -9.14 8.82
C VAL A 67 -1.54 -10.34 8.63
N GLY A 68 -2.66 -10.10 7.98
CA GLY A 68 -3.66 -11.14 7.72
C GLY A 68 -3.57 -11.70 6.31
N ASP A 69 -4.71 -12.02 5.73
CA ASP A 69 -4.79 -12.64 4.41
C ASP A 69 -4.43 -11.65 3.31
N VAL A 70 -3.98 -12.21 2.18
CA VAL A 70 -3.78 -11.42 0.97
C VAL A 70 -5.15 -10.94 0.47
N PHE A 71 -5.31 -9.64 0.35
CA PHE A 71 -6.51 -9.06 -0.24
C PHE A 71 -6.46 -9.18 -1.76
N MET A 72 -5.29 -8.84 -2.34
CA MET A 72 -5.12 -8.87 -3.79
C MET A 72 -3.63 -8.80 -4.12
N GLU A 73 -3.26 -9.39 -5.26
CA GLU A 73 -1.91 -9.27 -5.82
C GLU A 73 -2.05 -8.67 -7.22
N VAL A 74 -1.23 -7.67 -7.52
CA VAL A 74 -1.27 -6.94 -8.78
C VAL A 74 0.12 -6.94 -9.40
N LEU A 75 0.20 -7.28 -10.68
CA LEU A 75 1.43 -7.09 -11.45
C LEU A 75 1.23 -5.87 -12.32
N HIS A 76 2.02 -4.82 -12.10
CA HIS A 76 1.85 -3.55 -12.79
C HIS A 76 3.16 -3.08 -13.39
N GLU A 77 3.11 -2.64 -14.63
CA GLU A 77 4.28 -2.14 -15.34
C GLU A 77 4.25 -0.61 -15.36
N TYR A 78 5.24 -0.01 -14.70
CA TYR A 78 5.53 1.42 -14.82
C TYR A 78 6.65 1.61 -15.83
N PRO A 79 6.82 2.82 -16.38
CA PRO A 79 7.97 3.06 -17.29
C PRO A 79 9.31 2.74 -16.66
N ASP A 80 9.45 2.96 -15.35
CA ASP A 80 10.71 2.81 -14.64
C ASP A 80 10.88 1.43 -13.97
N LEU A 81 9.80 0.67 -13.77
CA LEU A 81 9.92 -0.63 -13.11
C LEU A 81 8.67 -1.50 -13.27
N LEU A 82 8.88 -2.80 -13.09
CA LEU A 82 7.79 -3.79 -13.09
C LEU A 82 7.58 -4.23 -11.64
N VAL A 83 6.36 -4.00 -11.12
CA VAL A 83 6.03 -4.20 -9.70
C VAL A 83 5.06 -5.36 -9.54
N ARG A 84 5.36 -6.28 -8.62
CA ARG A 84 4.34 -7.18 -8.08
C ARG A 84 3.96 -6.65 -6.71
N LEU A 85 2.75 -6.15 -6.60
CA LEU A 85 2.23 -5.56 -5.36
C LEU A 85 1.32 -6.57 -4.69
N THR A 86 1.68 -6.98 -3.47
CA THR A 86 0.84 -7.87 -2.66
C THR A 86 0.26 -7.05 -1.52
N LEU A 87 -1.06 -6.91 -1.52
CA LEU A 87 -1.78 -6.15 -0.50
C LEU A 87 -2.38 -7.11 0.52
N PHE A 88 -2.02 -6.92 1.79
CA PHE A 88 -2.51 -7.76 2.89
C PHE A 88 -3.53 -7.00 3.72
N ASN A 89 -4.62 -7.67 4.06
CA ASN A 89 -5.50 -7.17 5.12
C ASN A 89 -4.69 -7.13 6.41
N SER A 90 -4.74 -6.01 7.13
CA SER A 90 -3.90 -5.79 8.29
C SER A 90 -4.63 -4.97 9.32
N ALA A 91 -4.13 -5.02 10.56
CA ALA A 91 -4.68 -4.24 11.66
C ALA A 91 -3.53 -3.70 12.51
N ILE A 92 -3.72 -2.49 13.05
CA ILE A 92 -2.77 -1.91 14.00
C ILE A 92 -2.99 -2.60 15.34
N VAL A 93 -1.91 -3.16 15.91
CA VAL A 93 -1.99 -3.83 17.21
C VAL A 93 -1.35 -3.02 18.32
N SER A 94 -0.45 -2.08 18.00
CA SER A 94 0.11 -1.17 19.01
C SER A 94 0.74 0.04 18.31
N GLY A 95 0.96 1.08 19.09
CA GLY A 95 1.58 2.33 18.62
C GLY A 95 0.55 3.35 18.18
N GLU A 96 1.00 4.58 18.05
CA GLU A 96 0.20 5.69 17.54
C GLU A 96 0.72 6.10 16.18
N LEU A 97 -0.17 6.29 15.21
CA LEU A 97 0.20 6.69 13.86
C LEU A 97 1.00 7.98 13.86
N GLN A 98 2.16 7.94 13.20
CA GLN A 98 2.99 9.10 12.97
C GLN A 98 3.28 9.18 11.47
N MET A 99 3.36 10.38 10.95
CA MET A 99 3.61 10.61 9.54
C MET A 99 5.11 10.85 9.34
N LEU A 100 5.88 9.76 9.22
CA LEU A 100 7.34 9.82 9.17
C LEU A 100 7.88 9.96 7.75
N GLU A 101 7.15 9.48 6.74
CA GLU A 101 7.61 9.44 5.35
C GLU A 101 6.66 10.12 4.37
N HIS A 102 5.35 10.14 4.68
CA HIS A 102 4.34 10.59 3.74
C HIS A 102 4.03 12.07 3.90
N ASN A 103 3.48 12.66 2.83
CA ASN A 103 3.04 14.04 2.86
C ASN A 103 1.74 14.21 3.66
N ASP A 104 0.87 13.19 3.62
CA ASP A 104 -0.39 13.18 4.35
C ASP A 104 -0.85 11.75 4.55
N ILE A 105 -1.67 11.51 5.55
CA ILE A 105 -2.33 10.22 5.79
C ILE A 105 -3.80 10.50 6.13
N ARG A 106 -4.69 9.63 5.66
CA ARG A 106 -6.13 9.78 5.86
C ARG A 106 -6.79 8.44 6.10
N TRP A 107 -7.81 8.44 6.94
CA TRP A 107 -8.75 7.33 7.07
C TRP A 107 -9.96 7.66 6.21
N ILE A 108 -10.30 6.79 5.25
CA ILE A 108 -11.41 7.06 4.34
C ILE A 108 -12.35 5.86 4.27
N LYS A 109 -13.58 6.14 3.89
CA LYS A 109 -14.57 5.11 3.54
C LYS A 109 -14.46 4.78 2.07
N VAL A 110 -14.96 3.60 1.69
CA VAL A 110 -14.94 3.17 0.30
C VAL A 110 -15.60 4.20 -0.62
N GLU A 111 -16.69 4.83 -0.16
CA GLU A 111 -17.40 5.83 -0.95
C GLU A 111 -16.56 7.06 -1.27
N GLN A 112 -15.51 7.31 -0.50
CA GLN A 112 -14.65 8.47 -0.70
C GLN A 112 -13.51 8.23 -1.69
N ILE A 113 -13.33 6.99 -2.17
CA ILE A 113 -12.24 6.66 -3.11
C ILE A 113 -12.18 7.63 -4.29
N PRO A 114 -13.31 8.01 -4.95
CA PRO A 114 -13.22 8.90 -6.10
C PRO A 114 -12.71 10.31 -5.78
N ASP A 115 -12.65 10.69 -4.50
CA ASP A 115 -12.16 12.01 -4.10
C ASP A 115 -10.64 12.11 -4.09
N PHE A 116 -9.92 10.99 -4.30
CA PHE A 116 -8.46 10.93 -4.19
C PHE A 116 -7.85 10.41 -5.48
N ALA A 117 -6.67 10.94 -5.84
CA ALA A 117 -5.92 10.46 -6.99
C ALA A 117 -4.90 9.43 -6.52
N PHE A 118 -5.11 8.18 -6.91
CA PHE A 118 -4.28 7.05 -6.46
C PHE A 118 -3.21 6.69 -7.48
N CYS A 119 -2.16 6.00 -7.01
CA CYS A 119 -1.15 5.44 -7.88
C CYS A 119 -1.78 4.42 -8.84
N PRO A 120 -1.31 4.37 -10.10
CA PRO A 120 -1.90 3.46 -11.09
C PRO A 120 -1.91 1.99 -10.67
N ALA A 121 -0.89 1.52 -9.93
CA ALA A 121 -0.84 0.13 -9.49
C ALA A 121 -1.98 -0.23 -8.55
N ASP A 122 -2.65 0.75 -7.93
CA ASP A 122 -3.70 0.52 -6.95
C ASP A 122 -5.10 0.46 -7.58
N VAL A 123 -5.23 0.77 -8.86
CA VAL A 123 -6.54 0.92 -9.51
C VAL A 123 -7.40 -0.34 -9.38
N ASP A 124 -6.82 -1.52 -9.64
CA ASP A 124 -7.59 -2.78 -9.56
C ASP A 124 -7.97 -3.10 -8.11
N ILE A 125 -7.11 -2.74 -7.16
CA ILE A 125 -7.39 -2.89 -5.74
C ILE A 125 -8.61 -2.05 -5.36
N LEU A 126 -8.63 -0.80 -5.81
CA LEU A 126 -9.73 0.11 -5.51
C LEU A 126 -11.03 -0.36 -6.13
N LYS A 127 -10.97 -0.91 -7.35
CA LYS A 127 -12.15 -1.51 -7.99
C LYS A 127 -12.71 -2.65 -7.16
N LYS A 128 -11.84 -3.52 -6.66
CA LYS A 128 -12.26 -4.65 -5.82
C LYS A 128 -12.92 -4.15 -4.53
N LEU A 129 -12.36 -3.11 -3.91
CA LEU A 129 -12.95 -2.52 -2.72
C LEU A 129 -14.34 -1.96 -2.99
N MET A 130 -14.50 -1.26 -4.12
CA MET A 130 -15.79 -0.67 -4.48
C MET A 130 -16.83 -1.73 -4.84
N GLU A 131 -16.40 -2.82 -5.50
CA GLU A 131 -17.29 -3.92 -5.86
C GLU A 131 -17.81 -4.68 -4.65
N GLY A 132 -16.99 -4.78 -3.60
CA GLY A 132 -17.39 -5.44 -2.38
C GLY A 132 -18.41 -4.64 -1.56
N LYS A 133 -18.63 -3.39 -1.91
CA LYS A 133 -19.57 -2.53 -1.22
C LYS A 133 -20.98 -2.78 -1.74
N LYS A 134 -21.87 -3.12 -0.87
CA LYS A 134 -23.27 -3.35 -1.22
C LYS A 134 -24.13 -2.19 -0.77
#